data_286116871cd15e1053f415268d27380b
#
_entry.id   286116871cd15e1053f415268d27380b
#
_cell.length_a   1.000
_cell.length_b   1.000
_cell.length_c   1.000
_cell.angle_alpha   90.00
_cell.angle_beta   90.00
_cell.angle_gamma   90.00
#
_symmetry.space_group_name_H-M   'P 1'
#
loop_
_entity.id
_entity.type
_entity.pdbx_description
1 polymer ?
#
loop_
_entity_poly.entity_id
_entity_poly.type
_entity_poly.pdbx_seq_one_letter_code
_entity_poly.pdbx_strand_id
1 'polypeptide(L)'
;MINSVSRILATVLLGARIAFGIPTNATTKACTEIKNALPGKVLSPGFLTVEYTYETQQYWSTTPREVDPACIVQPDSAQDISIVIKILNKYPSVQFATRSGGHDPNVGHATVQDGVLITMTDLVGATYDAEEDLAYVRPGGEWNDVIGDLEKSGVAISGGRLGKYTHSISR
;
A
#
# COMPACT_ATOMS: atom_id res chain seq x y z
N MET A 1 8.95 -8.52 -61.67
CA MET A 1 7.86 -7.88 -60.90
C MET A 1 7.51 -8.74 -59.67
N ILE A 2 8.44 -8.89 -58.75
CA ILE A 2 8.23 -9.55 -57.47
C ILE A 2 9.16 -8.83 -56.49
N ASN A 3 8.70 -7.80 -55.78
CA ASN A 3 9.44 -7.21 -54.65
C ASN A 3 8.64 -6.13 -53.92
N SER A 4 7.31 -6.19 -53.87
CA SER A 4 6.52 -5.17 -53.17
C SER A 4 5.69 -5.67 -52.00
N VAL A 5 5.66 -6.97 -51.73
CA VAL A 5 4.80 -7.54 -50.64
C VAL A 5 5.59 -7.84 -49.35
N SER A 6 6.93 -7.88 -49.43
CA SER A 6 7.76 -8.27 -48.28
C SER A 6 8.12 -7.14 -47.31
N ARG A 7 7.71 -5.88 -47.58
CA ARG A 7 8.05 -4.72 -46.73
C ARG A 7 6.93 -4.22 -45.81
N ILE A 8 5.74 -4.76 -45.94
CA ILE A 8 4.57 -4.31 -45.13
C ILE A 8 4.37 -5.13 -43.83
N LEU A 9 5.00 -6.31 -43.73
CA LEU A 9 4.85 -7.16 -42.53
C LEU A 9 5.82 -6.84 -41.37
N ALA A 10 6.82 -5.98 -41.60
CA ALA A 10 7.83 -5.66 -40.58
C ALA A 10 7.47 -4.44 -39.69
N THR A 11 6.38 -3.69 -39.97
CA THR A 11 6.11 -2.40 -39.31
C THR A 11 4.94 -2.46 -38.33
N VAL A 12 4.27 -3.58 -38.14
CA VAL A 12 3.07 -3.69 -37.26
C VAL A 12 3.40 -4.28 -35.88
N LEU A 13 4.61 -4.76 -35.64
CA LEU A 13 5.01 -5.37 -34.36
C LEU A 13 5.73 -4.44 -33.38
N LEU A 14 5.75 -3.12 -33.62
CA LEU A 14 6.45 -2.15 -32.75
C LEU A 14 5.50 -1.22 -31.97
N GLY A 15 4.27 -1.61 -31.73
CA GLY A 15 3.24 -0.70 -31.20
C GLY A 15 2.62 -1.01 -29.83
N ALA A 16 2.94 -2.11 -29.20
CA ALA A 16 2.48 -2.39 -27.84
C ALA A 16 3.66 -2.33 -26.86
N ARG A 17 4.17 -1.15 -26.58
CA ARG A 17 4.87 -0.94 -25.32
C ARG A 17 3.77 -0.93 -24.25
N ILE A 18 3.54 -2.07 -23.64
CA ILE A 18 3.00 -2.09 -22.28
C ILE A 18 4.08 -1.36 -21.47
N ALA A 19 3.81 -0.10 -21.15
CA ALA A 19 4.63 0.66 -20.22
C ALA A 19 4.36 0.08 -18.82
N PHE A 20 4.90 -1.09 -18.54
CA PHE A 20 5.19 -1.44 -17.16
C PHE A 20 6.19 -0.37 -16.70
N GLY A 21 5.79 0.49 -15.79
CA GLY A 21 6.70 1.42 -15.18
C GLY A 21 7.87 0.61 -14.62
N ILE A 22 9.09 1.01 -14.96
CA ILE A 22 10.27 0.39 -14.35
C ILE A 22 10.61 1.27 -13.16
N PRO A 23 10.60 0.74 -11.92
CA PRO A 23 10.97 1.50 -10.75
C PRO A 23 12.30 2.21 -10.95
N THR A 24 12.41 3.44 -10.52
CA THR A 24 13.68 4.18 -10.62
C THR A 24 14.77 3.48 -9.81
N ASN A 25 16.04 3.71 -10.14
CA ASN A 25 17.16 3.20 -9.35
C ASN A 25 17.06 3.65 -7.88
N ALA A 26 16.55 4.86 -7.61
CA ALA A 26 16.32 5.36 -6.26
C ALA A 26 15.24 4.55 -5.54
N THR A 27 14.12 4.24 -6.20
CA THR A 27 13.04 3.42 -5.63
C THR A 27 13.52 2.02 -5.30
N THR A 28 14.25 1.37 -6.21
CA THR A 28 14.82 0.04 -5.98
C THR A 28 15.78 0.02 -4.78
N LYS A 29 16.62 1.06 -4.64
CA LYS A 29 17.51 1.21 -3.48
C LYS A 29 16.74 1.41 -2.19
N ALA A 30 15.72 2.27 -2.18
CA ALA A 30 14.88 2.49 -1.01
C ALA A 30 14.17 1.21 -0.57
N CYS A 31 13.53 0.48 -1.50
CA CYS A 31 12.91 -0.81 -1.21
C CYS A 31 13.90 -1.84 -0.64
N THR A 32 15.11 -1.89 -1.19
CA THR A 32 16.17 -2.80 -0.71
C THR A 32 16.62 -2.42 0.70
N GLU A 33 16.84 -1.13 0.98
CA GLU A 33 17.24 -0.65 2.30
C GLU A 33 16.14 -0.91 3.35
N ILE A 34 14.88 -0.67 2.99
CA ILE A 34 13.73 -0.98 3.87
C ILE A 34 13.65 -2.48 4.14
N LYS A 35 13.81 -3.32 3.11
CA LYS A 35 13.79 -4.80 3.26
C LYS A 35 14.89 -5.30 4.19
N ASN A 36 16.08 -4.70 4.12
CA ASN A 36 17.19 -5.05 5.01
C ASN A 36 16.96 -4.60 6.46
N ALA A 37 16.32 -3.45 6.64
CA ALA A 37 16.00 -2.91 7.97
C ALA A 37 14.79 -3.61 8.62
N LEU A 38 13.85 -4.10 7.83
CA LEU A 38 12.60 -4.74 8.24
C LEU A 38 12.45 -6.11 7.55
N PRO A 39 13.26 -7.11 7.90
CA PRO A 39 13.21 -8.43 7.28
C PRO A 39 11.84 -9.09 7.49
N GLY A 40 11.29 -9.68 6.43
CA GLY A 40 9.97 -10.32 6.44
C GLY A 40 8.77 -9.37 6.29
N LYS A 41 8.97 -8.04 6.32
CA LYS A 41 7.90 -7.05 6.24
C LYS A 41 7.83 -6.31 4.90
N VAL A 42 8.54 -6.78 3.86
CA VAL A 42 8.55 -6.13 2.55
C VAL A 42 8.25 -7.13 1.45
N LEU A 43 7.15 -6.89 0.76
CA LEU A 43 6.74 -7.65 -0.42
C LEU A 43 7.27 -6.95 -1.68
N SER A 44 7.70 -7.74 -2.64
CA SER A 44 8.18 -7.24 -3.93
C SER A 44 7.47 -7.96 -5.07
N PRO A 45 7.23 -7.31 -6.21
CA PRO A 45 6.68 -7.98 -7.37
C PRO A 45 7.61 -9.09 -7.85
N GLY A 46 7.05 -10.19 -8.36
CA GLY A 46 7.82 -11.31 -8.87
C GLY A 46 6.92 -12.44 -9.37
N PHE A 47 7.54 -13.43 -10.00
CA PHE A 47 6.84 -14.63 -10.42
C PHE A 47 6.50 -15.47 -9.17
N LEU A 48 5.22 -15.70 -8.88
CA LEU A 48 4.69 -16.45 -7.73
C LEU A 48 4.64 -15.68 -6.37
N THR A 49 4.64 -14.36 -6.36
CA THR A 49 4.44 -13.58 -5.11
C THR A 49 2.95 -13.40 -4.82
N VAL A 50 2.34 -14.44 -4.22
CA VAL A 50 0.90 -14.46 -3.91
C VAL A 50 0.52 -13.32 -2.95
N GLU A 51 1.34 -13.07 -1.92
CA GLU A 51 1.11 -12.02 -0.94
C GLU A 51 1.14 -10.62 -1.56
N TYR A 52 2.11 -10.34 -2.45
CA TYR A 52 2.16 -9.07 -3.16
C TYR A 52 0.90 -8.86 -4.01
N THR A 53 0.51 -9.88 -4.79
CA THR A 53 -0.70 -9.82 -5.62
C THR A 53 -1.96 -9.67 -4.76
N TYR A 54 -2.03 -10.37 -3.64
CA TYR A 54 -3.13 -10.23 -2.69
C TYR A 54 -3.23 -8.78 -2.19
N GLU A 55 -2.14 -8.19 -1.75
CA GLU A 55 -2.12 -6.81 -1.24
C GLU A 55 -2.50 -5.77 -2.30
N THR A 56 -2.06 -5.92 -3.55
CA THR A 56 -2.45 -5.00 -4.63
C THR A 56 -3.94 -5.06 -4.98
N GLN A 57 -4.65 -6.10 -4.55
CA GLN A 57 -6.09 -6.26 -4.79
C GLN A 57 -6.97 -5.79 -3.62
N GLN A 58 -6.38 -5.34 -2.49
CA GLN A 58 -7.12 -4.91 -1.30
C GLN A 58 -7.69 -3.48 -1.42
N TYR A 59 -8.50 -3.26 -2.45
CA TYR A 59 -9.26 -2.03 -2.68
C TYR A 59 -10.70 -2.38 -3.07
N TRP A 60 -11.66 -1.60 -2.66
CA TRP A 60 -13.05 -1.79 -3.09
C TRP A 60 -13.25 -1.40 -4.56
N SER A 61 -12.54 -0.37 -5.05
CA SER A 61 -12.53 0.06 -6.45
C SER A 61 -11.52 -0.73 -7.27
N THR A 62 -11.84 -0.99 -8.53
CA THR A 62 -10.94 -1.70 -9.45
C THR A 62 -9.78 -0.81 -9.94
N THR A 63 -9.98 0.50 -10.05
CA THR A 63 -8.97 1.42 -10.60
C THR A 63 -7.63 1.40 -9.81
N PRO A 64 -7.62 1.48 -8.47
CA PRO A 64 -6.36 1.36 -7.73
C PRO A 64 -5.69 -0.02 -7.83
N ARG A 65 -6.44 -1.07 -8.18
CA ARG A 65 -5.91 -2.44 -8.33
C ARG A 65 -5.02 -2.61 -9.56
N GLU A 66 -5.08 -1.66 -10.50
CA GLU A 66 -4.27 -1.64 -11.72
C GLU A 66 -2.91 -0.93 -11.51
N VAL A 67 -2.63 -0.49 -10.28
CA VAL A 67 -1.41 0.24 -9.92
C VAL A 67 -0.44 -0.71 -9.22
N ASP A 68 0.79 -0.78 -9.74
CA ASP A 68 1.83 -1.67 -9.25
C ASP A 68 2.91 -0.89 -8.49
N PRO A 69 2.95 -0.96 -7.13
CA PRO A 69 4.04 -0.41 -6.35
C PRO A 69 5.35 -1.20 -6.58
N ALA A 70 6.48 -0.52 -6.49
CA ALA A 70 7.81 -1.18 -6.58
C ALA A 70 8.05 -2.13 -5.40
N CYS A 71 7.53 -1.81 -4.23
CA CYS A 71 7.44 -2.70 -3.09
C CYS A 71 6.30 -2.28 -2.14
N ILE A 72 5.84 -3.24 -1.33
CA ILE A 72 4.82 -3.03 -0.31
C ILE A 72 5.47 -3.30 1.05
N VAL A 73 5.34 -2.37 1.97
CA VAL A 73 5.85 -2.49 3.34
C VAL A 73 4.67 -2.71 4.29
N GLN A 74 4.76 -3.71 5.15
CA GLN A 74 3.75 -4.09 6.14
C GLN A 74 4.32 -3.88 7.56
N PRO A 75 4.31 -2.64 8.08
CA PRO A 75 4.76 -2.36 9.44
C PRO A 75 3.74 -2.88 10.45
N ASP A 76 4.20 -3.42 11.57
CA ASP A 76 3.36 -3.84 12.69
C ASP A 76 3.53 -2.93 13.94
N SER A 77 4.38 -1.91 13.84
CA SER A 77 4.65 -0.98 14.93
C SER A 77 4.92 0.44 14.42
N ALA A 78 4.75 1.44 15.30
CA ALA A 78 5.14 2.81 15.03
C ALA A 78 6.64 2.96 14.78
N GLN A 79 7.45 2.10 15.40
CA GLN A 79 8.90 2.05 15.22
C GLN A 79 9.26 1.66 13.78
N ASP A 80 8.57 0.69 13.21
CA ASP A 80 8.77 0.30 11.81
C ASP A 80 8.45 1.44 10.86
N ILE A 81 7.32 2.11 11.08
CA ILE A 81 6.94 3.29 10.29
C ILE A 81 8.03 4.36 10.38
N SER A 82 8.56 4.61 11.59
CA SER A 82 9.67 5.56 11.79
C SER A 82 10.92 5.17 10.99
N ILE A 83 11.26 3.87 10.94
CA ILE A 83 12.38 3.36 10.14
C ILE A 83 12.13 3.61 8.65
N VAL A 84 10.94 3.24 8.16
CA VAL A 84 10.56 3.44 6.75
C VAL A 84 10.67 4.91 6.35
N ILE A 85 10.09 5.82 7.14
CA ILE A 85 10.11 7.26 6.84
C ILE A 85 11.55 7.81 6.88
N LYS A 86 12.38 7.37 7.83
CA LYS A 86 13.80 7.77 7.88
C LYS A 86 14.58 7.32 6.65
N ILE A 87 14.28 6.12 6.13
CA ILE A 87 14.90 5.64 4.90
C ILE A 87 14.39 6.45 3.70
N LEU A 88 13.07 6.64 3.57
CA LEU A 88 12.49 7.42 2.47
C LEU A 88 13.02 8.85 2.41
N ASN A 89 13.29 9.48 3.55
CA ASN A 89 13.92 10.81 3.60
C ASN A 89 15.33 10.89 2.98
N LYS A 90 16.01 9.75 2.83
CA LYS A 90 17.30 9.69 2.10
C LYS A 90 17.08 9.69 0.57
N TYR A 91 15.87 9.44 0.11
CA TYR A 91 15.49 9.30 -1.29
C TYR A 91 14.34 10.24 -1.66
N PRO A 92 14.53 11.56 -1.67
CA PRO A 92 13.45 12.55 -1.81
C PRO A 92 12.70 12.49 -3.17
N SER A 93 13.25 11.80 -4.16
CA SER A 93 12.59 11.56 -5.45
C SER A 93 11.68 10.34 -5.45
N VAL A 94 11.73 9.51 -4.40
CA VAL A 94 10.90 8.30 -4.30
C VAL A 94 9.52 8.68 -3.79
N GLN A 95 8.51 8.35 -4.58
CA GLN A 95 7.12 8.52 -4.16
C GLN A 95 6.69 7.37 -3.25
N PHE A 96 5.85 7.68 -2.29
CA PHE A 96 5.21 6.68 -1.45
C PHE A 96 3.75 7.03 -1.19
N ALA A 97 2.96 6.03 -0.87
CA ALA A 97 1.58 6.17 -0.40
C ALA A 97 1.36 5.31 0.84
N THR A 98 0.38 5.68 1.64
CA THR A 98 -0.08 4.87 2.77
C THR A 98 -1.48 4.35 2.50
N ARG A 99 -1.74 3.09 2.82
CA ARG A 99 -3.05 2.49 2.72
C ARG A 99 -3.49 1.94 4.08
N SER A 100 -4.63 2.40 4.54
CA SER A 100 -5.41 1.77 5.61
C SER A 100 -6.40 0.80 4.94
N GLY A 101 -7.66 1.14 4.80
CA GLY A 101 -8.69 0.31 4.20
C GLY A 101 -8.88 0.36 2.70
N GLY A 102 -8.08 1.10 2.00
CA GLY A 102 -8.18 1.17 0.53
C GLY A 102 -9.50 1.72 0.00
N HIS A 103 -10.17 2.59 0.76
CA HIS A 103 -11.49 3.13 0.41
C HIS A 103 -11.45 4.30 -0.56
N ASP A 104 -10.30 4.97 -0.70
CA ASP A 104 -10.12 6.05 -1.67
C ASP A 104 -9.95 5.45 -3.08
N PRO A 105 -10.85 5.77 -4.04
CA PRO A 105 -10.78 5.25 -5.40
C PRO A 105 -9.77 6.00 -6.28
N ASN A 106 -9.23 7.13 -5.80
CA ASN A 106 -8.34 7.96 -6.59
C ASN A 106 -6.93 7.35 -6.66
N VAL A 107 -6.41 7.22 -7.88
CA VAL A 107 -5.03 6.78 -8.11
C VAL A 107 -4.06 7.81 -7.52
N GLY A 108 -3.03 7.33 -6.83
CA GLY A 108 -2.01 8.17 -6.21
C GLY A 108 -2.33 8.64 -4.78
N HIS A 109 -3.52 8.34 -4.23
CA HIS A 109 -3.86 8.66 -2.85
C HIS A 109 -3.47 7.53 -1.88
N ALA A 110 -4.13 6.37 -2.01
CA ALA A 110 -3.82 5.18 -1.21
C ALA A 110 -3.05 4.11 -2.01
N THR A 111 -2.51 4.48 -3.16
CA THR A 111 -1.70 3.64 -4.04
C THR A 111 -0.64 4.48 -4.75
N VAL A 112 0.43 3.86 -5.26
CA VAL A 112 1.54 4.53 -5.92
C VAL A 112 2.14 3.64 -7.00
N GLN A 113 2.23 4.17 -8.23
CA GLN A 113 2.89 3.46 -9.31
C GLN A 113 4.42 3.54 -9.14
N ASP A 114 5.11 2.41 -9.21
CA ASP A 114 6.58 2.32 -9.13
C ASP A 114 7.22 2.95 -7.87
N GLY A 115 6.42 3.18 -6.85
CA GLY A 115 6.82 3.76 -5.56
C GLY A 115 6.78 2.76 -4.41
N VAL A 116 6.82 3.25 -3.19
CA VAL A 116 6.72 2.45 -1.96
C VAL A 116 5.31 2.55 -1.39
N LEU A 117 4.57 1.44 -1.35
CA LEU A 117 3.27 1.38 -0.67
C LEU A 117 3.49 0.91 0.77
N ILE A 118 2.99 1.68 1.73
CA ILE A 118 3.00 1.31 3.16
C ILE A 118 1.57 0.91 3.54
N THR A 119 1.35 -0.37 3.84
CA THR A 119 0.03 -0.85 4.25
C THR A 119 -0.05 -0.93 5.76
N MET A 120 -1.16 -0.49 6.32
CA MET A 120 -1.38 -0.49 7.77
C MET A 120 -2.06 -1.77 8.27
N THR A 121 -2.15 -2.80 7.43
CA THR A 121 -2.95 -4.01 7.62
C THR A 121 -2.67 -4.71 8.97
N ASP A 122 -1.41 -4.66 9.45
CA ASP A 122 -1.00 -5.30 10.70
C ASP A 122 -1.11 -4.39 11.95
N LEU A 123 -1.54 -3.14 11.75
CA LEU A 123 -1.74 -2.18 12.83
C LEU A 123 -3.22 -2.09 13.19
N VAL A 124 -3.75 -3.13 13.82
CA VAL A 124 -5.17 -3.30 14.14
C VAL A 124 -5.50 -3.11 15.61
N GLY A 125 -6.78 -2.83 15.90
CA GLY A 125 -7.34 -2.76 17.25
C GLY A 125 -7.34 -1.36 17.87
N ALA A 126 -7.77 -1.30 19.13
CA ALA A 126 -7.82 -0.09 19.94
C ALA A 126 -7.46 -0.40 21.40
N THR A 127 -6.97 0.62 22.10
CA THR A 127 -6.75 0.58 23.56
C THR A 127 -7.38 1.81 24.21
N TYR A 128 -7.89 1.65 25.41
CA TYR A 128 -8.46 2.73 26.21
C TYR A 128 -7.54 3.04 27.41
N ASP A 129 -7.18 4.30 27.54
CA ASP A 129 -6.49 4.83 28.71
C ASP A 129 -7.50 5.48 29.62
N ALA A 130 -7.76 4.85 30.78
CA ALA A 130 -8.74 5.34 31.73
C ALA A 130 -8.24 6.52 32.58
N GLU A 131 -6.94 6.75 32.65
CA GLU A 131 -6.36 7.88 33.40
C GLU A 131 -6.49 9.18 32.58
N GLU A 132 -6.27 9.09 31.26
CA GLU A 132 -6.37 10.22 30.34
C GLU A 132 -7.76 10.36 29.69
N ASP A 133 -8.63 9.37 29.85
CA ASP A 133 -9.94 9.25 29.17
C ASP A 133 -9.79 9.32 27.63
N LEU A 134 -8.80 8.62 27.10
CA LEU A 134 -8.45 8.60 25.68
C LEU A 134 -8.52 7.19 25.09
N ALA A 135 -9.05 7.09 23.88
CA ALA A 135 -8.97 5.87 23.07
C ALA A 135 -7.91 6.02 21.97
N TYR A 136 -6.93 5.12 21.98
CA TYR A 136 -5.90 5.01 20.95
C TYR A 136 -6.33 3.98 19.91
N VAL A 137 -6.65 4.44 18.71
CA VAL A 137 -7.12 3.60 17.60
C VAL A 137 -5.99 3.40 16.58
N ARG A 138 -5.72 2.15 16.24
CA ARG A 138 -4.71 1.81 15.23
C ARG A 138 -5.29 1.92 13.83
N PRO A 139 -4.49 2.34 12.82
CA PRO A 139 -5.00 2.75 11.51
C PRO A 139 -5.38 1.60 10.56
N GLY A 140 -5.05 0.36 10.88
CA GLY A 140 -5.20 -0.77 9.95
C GLY A 140 -6.45 -1.63 10.16
N GLY A 141 -7.12 -1.50 11.32
CA GLY A 141 -8.26 -2.33 11.67
C GLY A 141 -9.59 -1.88 11.06
N GLU A 142 -10.59 -2.72 11.21
CA GLU A 142 -11.99 -2.40 10.90
C GLU A 142 -12.68 -1.78 12.13
N TRP A 143 -13.78 -1.05 11.92
CA TRP A 143 -14.53 -0.45 13.05
C TRP A 143 -15.08 -1.49 14.01
N ASN A 144 -15.39 -2.71 13.54
CA ASN A 144 -15.79 -3.81 14.41
C ASN A 144 -14.69 -4.19 15.41
N ASP A 145 -13.44 -4.18 14.98
CA ASP A 145 -12.30 -4.50 15.85
C ASP A 145 -12.15 -3.42 16.92
N VAL A 146 -12.22 -2.14 16.50
CA VAL A 146 -12.13 -1.00 17.43
C VAL A 146 -13.26 -1.01 18.44
N ILE A 147 -14.52 -1.20 18.00
CA ILE A 147 -15.68 -1.25 18.88
C ILE A 147 -15.54 -2.43 19.84
N GLY A 148 -15.20 -3.63 19.33
CA GLY A 148 -15.05 -4.83 20.15
C GLY A 148 -13.91 -4.72 21.18
N ASP A 149 -12.84 -3.97 20.88
CA ASP A 149 -11.78 -3.73 21.86
C ASP A 149 -12.22 -2.73 22.94
N LEU A 150 -12.89 -1.65 22.57
CA LEU A 150 -13.33 -0.61 23.49
C LEU A 150 -14.50 -1.05 24.37
N GLU A 151 -15.41 -1.90 23.88
CA GLU A 151 -16.48 -2.51 24.65
C GLU A 151 -15.97 -3.27 25.89
N LYS A 152 -14.80 -3.89 25.80
CA LYS A 152 -14.17 -4.59 26.95
C LYS A 152 -13.88 -3.65 28.13
N SER A 153 -13.73 -2.36 27.84
CA SER A 153 -13.53 -1.30 28.84
C SER A 153 -14.82 -0.51 29.15
N GLY A 154 -15.96 -0.90 28.54
CA GLY A 154 -17.24 -0.23 28.74
C GLY A 154 -17.32 1.16 28.09
N VAL A 155 -16.47 1.45 27.11
CA VAL A 155 -16.42 2.75 26.42
C VAL A 155 -16.78 2.62 24.95
N ALA A 156 -17.24 3.72 24.37
CA ALA A 156 -17.55 3.83 22.94
C ALA A 156 -17.02 5.15 22.38
N ILE A 157 -16.67 5.13 21.09
CA ILE A 157 -16.24 6.33 20.36
C ILE A 157 -17.10 6.52 19.11
N SER A 158 -17.19 7.75 18.64
CA SER A 158 -17.78 8.02 17.33
C SER A 158 -16.84 7.57 16.23
N GLY A 159 -17.35 6.83 15.25
CA GLY A 159 -16.55 6.25 14.19
C GLY A 159 -17.31 6.05 12.88
N GLY A 160 -16.78 5.19 12.01
CA GLY A 160 -17.43 4.83 10.75
C GLY A 160 -18.73 4.09 10.95
N ARG A 161 -19.67 4.28 10.03
CA ARG A 161 -21.01 3.68 10.09
C ARG A 161 -21.07 2.20 9.75
N LEU A 162 -20.03 1.68 9.09
CA LEU A 162 -19.97 0.31 8.61
C LEU A 162 -18.84 -0.43 9.33
N GLY A 163 -19.21 -1.46 10.08
CA GLY A 163 -18.29 -2.21 10.92
C GLY A 163 -17.21 -2.98 10.15
N LYS A 164 -17.50 -3.37 8.91
CA LYS A 164 -16.59 -4.14 8.04
C LYS A 164 -15.75 -3.29 7.07
N TYR A 165 -15.81 -1.96 7.18
CA TYR A 165 -15.02 -1.10 6.33
C TYR A 165 -14.03 -0.32 7.16
N THR A 166 -12.79 -0.41 6.74
CA THR A 166 -11.62 0.16 7.36
C THR A 166 -11.67 1.68 7.44
N HIS A 167 -10.92 2.18 8.38
CA HIS A 167 -10.76 3.58 8.66
C HIS A 167 -10.09 4.29 7.48
N SER A 168 -10.83 5.06 6.72
CA SER A 168 -10.23 6.22 6.11
C SER A 168 -10.10 7.26 7.23
N ILE A 169 -8.90 7.58 7.66
CA ILE A 169 -8.67 8.80 8.41
C ILE A 169 -8.94 9.94 7.43
N SER A 170 -10.20 10.37 7.37
CA SER A 170 -10.52 11.64 6.72
C SER A 170 -10.09 12.74 7.68
N ARG A 171 -9.15 13.58 7.26
CA ARG A 171 -8.89 14.88 7.86
C ARG A 171 -10.10 15.77 7.74
#